data_90cc3d80e0457c67641d25b76289473d
#
_entry.id   90cc3d80e0457c67641d25b76289473d
#
_cell.length_a   1.000
_cell.length_b   1.000
_cell.length_c   1.000
_cell.angle_alpha   90.00
_cell.angle_beta   90.00
_cell.angle_gamma   90.00
#
_symmetry.space_group_name_H-M   'P 1'
#
loop_
_entity.id
_entity.type
_entity.pdbx_description
1 polymer ?
#
loop_
_entity_poly.entity_id
_entity_poly.type
_entity_poly.pdbx_seq_one_letter_code
_entity_poly.pdbx_strand_id
1 'polypeptide(L)'
;MIRHSLFHPSIAIPRLNPPFCLRNTESEVSSSSVGSATSDPYPGGRMGHTGRDPNVKKPVWLRQRAPQGEKYREIKDSLSSLKLNTVCEEAQCPNIGECWNGGGDGIATATIMLLGDTCTRGCRFCAVKTSRNPAPPDPMEPENTAKAIASWGVDYIVLTSVDRDDLPDGGSGHFAQTVKAMKRLNPEVMVECLTSDFRGDLAAVESLVHSGLDVFAHNIETVKRLQRIVRDPRAGVSS
;
A
#
# COMPACT_ATOMS: atom_id res chain seq x y z
N MET A 1 -44.48 -19.39 21.12
CA MET A 1 -44.26 -18.79 19.78
C MET A 1 -44.08 -17.30 19.95
N ILE A 2 -42.82 -16.84 20.00
CA ILE A 2 -42.50 -15.41 19.98
C ILE A 2 -41.43 -15.24 18.93
N ARG A 3 -41.80 -14.62 17.81
CA ARG A 3 -40.85 -14.23 16.74
C ARG A 3 -40.18 -12.91 17.13
N HIS A 4 -38.89 -12.91 17.40
CA HIS A 4 -38.12 -11.68 17.46
C HIS A 4 -37.60 -11.35 16.05
N SER A 5 -38.19 -10.29 15.50
CA SER A 5 -37.71 -9.64 14.29
C SER A 5 -36.55 -8.72 14.67
N LEU A 6 -35.33 -9.06 14.27
CA LEU A 6 -34.19 -8.18 14.39
C LEU A 6 -34.12 -7.27 13.15
N PHE A 7 -34.57 -6.05 13.32
CA PHE A 7 -34.30 -4.95 12.38
C PHE A 7 -32.81 -4.56 12.54
N HIS A 8 -32.03 -4.80 11.52
CA HIS A 8 -30.73 -4.16 11.39
C HIS A 8 -30.92 -2.78 10.75
N PRO A 9 -30.44 -1.70 11.34
CA PRO A 9 -30.40 -0.42 10.65
C PRO A 9 -29.34 -0.50 9.54
N SER A 10 -29.75 -0.28 8.30
CA SER A 10 -28.85 -0.08 7.18
C SER A 10 -28.05 1.19 7.43
N ILE A 11 -26.79 1.04 7.79
CA ILE A 11 -25.83 2.14 7.80
C ILE A 11 -25.56 2.47 6.35
N ALA A 12 -26.04 3.60 5.88
CA ALA A 12 -25.68 4.15 4.58
C ALA A 12 -24.20 4.58 4.64
N ILE A 13 -23.34 3.77 4.02
CA ILE A 13 -21.94 4.13 3.83
C ILE A 13 -21.92 5.31 2.85
N PRO A 14 -21.34 6.48 3.21
CA PRO A 14 -21.12 7.54 2.25
C PRO A 14 -20.24 6.98 1.13
N ARG A 15 -20.64 7.19 -0.13
CA ARG A 15 -19.79 6.86 -1.27
C ARG A 15 -18.58 7.78 -1.25
N LEU A 16 -17.48 7.30 -0.67
CA LEU A 16 -16.17 7.90 -0.88
C LEU A 16 -15.81 7.67 -2.34
N ASN A 17 -15.80 8.74 -3.14
CA ASN A 17 -15.21 8.66 -4.47
C ASN A 17 -13.72 8.41 -4.27
N PRO A 18 -13.16 7.30 -4.81
CA PRO A 18 -11.74 7.08 -4.71
C PRO A 18 -11.01 8.20 -5.47
N PRO A 19 -9.91 8.74 -4.95
CA PRO A 19 -9.20 9.87 -5.56
C PRO A 19 -8.47 9.52 -6.87
N PHE A 20 -8.68 8.36 -7.43
CA PHE A 20 -8.13 7.95 -8.72
C PHE A 20 -9.16 7.30 -9.61
N CYS A 21 -10.06 8.10 -10.18
CA CYS A 21 -10.82 7.69 -11.34
C CYS A 21 -10.24 8.40 -12.58
N LEU A 22 -9.61 7.61 -13.44
CA LEU A 22 -9.21 8.02 -14.78
C LEU A 22 -10.45 8.57 -15.51
N ARG A 23 -10.52 9.89 -15.71
CA ARG A 23 -11.42 10.46 -16.70
C ARG A 23 -10.87 10.11 -18.08
N ASN A 24 -11.49 9.12 -18.72
CA ASN A 24 -11.35 8.93 -20.15
C ASN A 24 -11.95 10.14 -20.86
N THR A 25 -11.11 11.06 -21.29
CA THR A 25 -11.47 11.97 -22.39
C THR A 25 -11.03 11.28 -23.66
N GLU A 26 -11.99 10.79 -24.42
CA GLU A 26 -11.78 10.34 -25.80
C GLU A 26 -11.28 11.53 -26.60
N SER A 27 -10.01 11.51 -26.96
CA SER A 27 -9.46 12.35 -28.01
C SER A 27 -9.10 11.47 -29.20
N GLU A 28 -9.77 11.71 -30.30
CA GLU A 28 -9.57 11.08 -31.60
C GLU A 28 -8.09 11.06 -31.97
N VAL A 29 -7.53 9.86 -32.17
CA VAL A 29 -6.19 9.70 -32.77
C VAL A 29 -6.36 9.43 -34.24
N SER A 30 -6.00 10.44 -35.06
CA SER A 30 -5.88 10.29 -36.49
C SER A 30 -4.79 9.28 -36.84
N SER A 31 -5.16 8.33 -37.70
CA SER A 31 -4.30 7.31 -38.25
C SER A 31 -3.26 7.91 -39.25
N SER A 32 -1.98 7.62 -39.03
CA SER A 32 -0.99 7.68 -40.10
C SER A 32 0.16 6.68 -39.90
N SER A 33 0.38 5.92 -40.97
CA SER A 33 1.55 5.18 -41.42
C SER A 33 1.89 3.82 -40.74
N VAL A 34 1.58 2.77 -41.51
CA VAL A 34 2.04 1.39 -41.42
C VAL A 34 3.54 1.33 -41.66
N GLY A 35 4.30 0.97 -40.62
CA GLY A 35 5.72 0.61 -40.74
C GLY A 35 5.90 -0.90 -40.59
N SER A 36 6.72 -1.46 -41.49
CA SER A 36 7.10 -2.85 -41.64
C SER A 36 7.32 -3.62 -40.32
N ALA A 37 6.60 -4.73 -40.13
CA ALA A 37 6.75 -5.65 -39.01
C ALA A 37 8.02 -6.50 -39.17
N THR A 38 9.04 -6.26 -38.34
CA THR A 38 10.09 -7.24 -38.04
C THR A 38 9.63 -8.09 -36.83
N SER A 39 9.62 -9.41 -37.00
CA SER A 39 9.21 -10.37 -35.98
C SER A 39 10.19 -10.38 -34.80
N ASP A 40 9.86 -9.69 -33.74
CA ASP A 40 10.57 -9.77 -32.46
C ASP A 40 10.10 -11.02 -31.66
N PRO A 41 11.01 -11.78 -31.03
CA PRO A 41 10.66 -12.98 -30.27
C PRO A 41 9.95 -12.72 -28.93
N TYR A 42 9.69 -11.46 -28.58
CA TYR A 42 8.95 -11.09 -27.37
C TYR A 42 7.53 -10.63 -27.73
N PRO A 43 6.49 -11.16 -27.08
CA PRO A 43 5.13 -10.63 -27.23
C PRO A 43 5.04 -9.27 -26.57
N GLY A 44 5.35 -8.22 -27.34
CA GLY A 44 5.39 -6.83 -26.87
C GLY A 44 6.43 -5.97 -27.55
N GLY A 45 7.19 -6.52 -28.50
CA GLY A 45 8.24 -5.80 -29.21
C GLY A 45 9.50 -5.61 -28.39
N ARG A 46 10.55 -5.16 -29.04
CA ARG A 46 11.83 -4.76 -28.41
C ARG A 46 11.54 -3.96 -27.15
N MET A 47 12.09 -4.36 -26.01
CA MET A 47 12.23 -3.45 -24.88
C MET A 47 12.93 -2.20 -25.43
N GLY A 48 12.15 -1.19 -25.75
CA GLY A 48 12.68 0.10 -26.13
C GLY A 48 13.68 0.50 -25.08
N HIS A 49 14.78 1.10 -25.50
CA HIS A 49 15.73 1.71 -24.58
C HIS A 49 14.95 2.41 -23.48
N THR A 50 15.02 1.90 -22.26
CA THR A 50 14.51 2.58 -21.05
C THR A 50 15.34 3.83 -20.76
N GLY A 51 16.36 4.09 -21.58
CA GLY A 51 17.12 5.33 -21.64
C GLY A 51 16.21 6.44 -22.11
N ARG A 52 15.72 7.21 -21.16
CA ARG A 52 14.94 8.42 -21.39
C ARG A 52 15.76 9.40 -22.21
N ASP A 53 15.28 9.79 -23.39
CA ASP A 53 15.86 10.92 -24.12
C ASP A 53 15.80 12.16 -23.20
N PRO A 54 16.94 12.73 -22.79
CA PRO A 54 16.98 13.87 -21.88
C PRO A 54 16.32 15.13 -22.49
N ASN A 55 16.17 15.17 -23.82
CA ASN A 55 15.56 16.29 -24.55
C ASN A 55 14.02 16.20 -24.58
N VAL A 56 13.44 15.03 -24.34
CA VAL A 56 11.99 14.86 -24.32
C VAL A 56 11.46 15.22 -22.92
N LYS A 57 10.79 16.38 -22.83
CA LYS A 57 10.12 16.79 -21.58
C LYS A 57 8.92 15.90 -21.32
N LYS A 58 8.76 15.45 -20.07
CA LYS A 58 7.53 14.76 -19.66
C LYS A 58 6.29 15.61 -19.97
N PRO A 59 5.18 15.01 -20.43
CA PRO A 59 3.90 15.71 -20.54
C PRO A 59 3.52 16.39 -19.23
N VAL A 60 2.74 17.46 -19.30
CA VAL A 60 2.37 18.25 -18.10
C VAL A 60 1.71 17.36 -17.02
N TRP A 61 0.86 16.44 -17.43
CA TRP A 61 0.14 15.51 -16.53
C TRP A 61 1.04 14.47 -15.86
N LEU A 62 2.29 14.25 -16.34
CA LEU A 62 3.30 13.40 -15.71
C LEU A 62 4.32 14.19 -14.87
N ARG A 63 4.17 15.50 -14.79
CA ARG A 63 5.09 16.36 -14.03
C ARG A 63 4.55 16.52 -12.63
N GLN A 64 5.28 16.04 -11.66
CA GLN A 64 5.03 16.31 -10.25
C GLN A 64 5.97 17.42 -9.77
N ARG A 65 5.48 18.24 -8.85
CA ARG A 65 6.32 19.21 -8.13
C ARG A 65 7.23 18.46 -7.15
N ALA A 66 8.40 19.02 -6.87
CA ALA A 66 9.23 18.49 -5.80
C ALA A 66 8.44 18.51 -4.47
N PRO A 67 8.57 17.46 -3.63
CA PRO A 67 7.89 17.42 -2.35
C PRO A 67 8.25 18.64 -1.50
N GLN A 68 7.25 19.38 -1.05
CA GLN A 68 7.41 20.58 -0.22
C GLN A 68 6.14 20.80 0.59
N GLY A 69 6.21 21.60 1.63
CA GLY A 69 5.11 21.90 2.53
C GLY A 69 5.52 21.72 3.97
N GLU A 70 4.76 22.31 4.88
CA GLU A 70 5.02 22.25 6.30
C GLU A 70 4.74 20.85 6.83
N LYS A 71 3.57 20.31 6.56
CA LYS A 71 3.15 18.97 6.97
C LYS A 71 4.06 17.87 6.43
N TYR A 72 4.54 18.01 5.17
CA TYR A 72 5.54 17.10 4.60
C TYR A 72 6.83 17.08 5.44
N ARG A 73 7.32 18.24 5.87
CA ARG A 73 8.54 18.35 6.69
C ARG A 73 8.32 17.77 8.08
N GLU A 74 7.21 18.10 8.73
CA GLU A 74 6.85 17.58 10.06
C GLU A 74 6.79 16.04 10.08
N ILE A 75 6.11 15.44 9.09
CA ILE A 75 6.03 13.97 8.96
C ILE A 75 7.43 13.38 8.76
N LYS A 76 8.23 13.97 7.89
CA LYS A 76 9.58 13.48 7.58
C LYS A 76 10.51 13.54 8.80
N ASP A 77 10.49 14.64 9.56
CA ASP A 77 11.29 14.80 10.76
C ASP A 77 10.85 13.83 11.86
N SER A 78 9.54 13.63 12.00
CA SER A 78 8.96 12.65 12.93
C SER A 78 9.38 11.22 12.61
N LEU A 79 9.30 10.81 11.34
CA LEU A 79 9.74 9.48 10.88
C LEU A 79 11.21 9.24 11.21
N SER A 80 12.06 10.21 10.92
CA SER A 80 13.50 10.12 11.24
C SER A 80 13.76 9.97 12.72
N SER A 81 13.07 10.76 13.56
CA SER A 81 13.26 10.75 15.02
C SER A 81 12.80 9.45 15.66
N LEU A 82 11.75 8.83 15.14
CA LEU A 82 11.14 7.60 15.64
C LEU A 82 11.66 6.33 14.94
N LYS A 83 12.57 6.49 13.97
CA LYS A 83 13.12 5.39 13.16
C LYS A 83 12.03 4.56 12.47
N LEU A 84 10.98 5.22 12.02
CA LEU A 84 9.90 4.61 11.26
C LEU A 84 10.16 4.72 9.76
N ASN A 85 9.77 3.72 9.01
CA ASN A 85 9.92 3.66 7.56
C ASN A 85 8.57 3.83 6.87
N THR A 86 8.56 4.56 5.75
CA THR A 86 7.39 4.66 4.89
C THR A 86 7.67 4.08 3.52
N VAL A 87 6.68 3.38 2.97
CA VAL A 87 6.74 2.95 1.56
C VAL A 87 6.83 4.15 0.63
N CYS A 88 6.27 5.29 1.03
CA CYS A 88 6.31 6.53 0.24
C CYS A 88 7.73 7.03 0.00
N GLU A 89 8.60 6.96 1.01
CA GLU A 89 10.03 7.34 0.89
C GLU A 89 10.85 6.24 0.21
N GLU A 90 10.70 4.99 0.65
CA GLU A 90 11.42 3.83 0.11
C GLU A 90 11.20 3.66 -1.40
N ALA A 91 9.96 3.81 -1.86
CA ALA A 91 9.60 3.74 -3.26
C ALA A 91 9.86 5.04 -4.03
N GLN A 92 10.37 6.10 -3.38
CA GLN A 92 10.56 7.43 -3.98
C GLN A 92 9.30 7.92 -4.72
N CYS A 93 8.16 7.82 -4.03
CA CYS A 93 6.85 8.13 -4.60
C CYS A 93 6.80 9.59 -5.07
N PRO A 94 6.48 9.85 -6.35
CA PRO A 94 6.44 11.22 -6.87
C PRO A 94 5.30 12.05 -6.28
N ASN A 95 4.29 11.42 -5.70
CA ASN A 95 3.10 12.07 -5.14
C ASN A 95 3.21 12.31 -3.63
N ILE A 96 4.33 11.96 -3.00
CA ILE A 96 4.51 12.04 -1.54
C ILE A 96 4.16 13.41 -0.97
N GLY A 97 4.56 14.49 -1.66
CA GLY A 97 4.29 15.86 -1.22
C GLY A 97 2.79 16.19 -1.25
N GLU A 98 2.06 15.69 -2.23
CA GLU A 98 0.61 15.87 -2.34
C GLU A 98 -0.13 15.04 -1.28
N CYS A 99 0.20 13.76 -1.16
CA CYS A 99 -0.43 12.86 -0.20
C CYS A 99 -0.25 13.33 1.25
N TRP A 100 0.96 13.70 1.64
CA TRP A 100 1.25 14.09 3.02
C TRP A 100 0.71 15.47 3.40
N ASN A 101 0.53 16.36 2.43
CA ASN A 101 -0.06 17.69 2.67
C ASN A 101 -1.60 17.72 2.55
N GLY A 102 -2.24 16.62 2.13
CA GLY A 102 -3.70 16.55 2.04
C GLY A 102 -4.29 16.91 0.69
N GLY A 103 -3.51 16.87 -0.39
CA GLY A 103 -4.00 16.96 -1.78
C GLY A 103 -5.12 17.96 -2.08
N GLY A 104 -5.86 17.71 -3.17
CA GLY A 104 -7.01 18.53 -3.56
C GLY A 104 -8.25 18.35 -2.70
N ASP A 105 -8.38 17.19 -2.05
CA ASP A 105 -9.53 16.85 -1.18
C ASP A 105 -9.29 17.18 0.29
N GLY A 106 -8.11 17.68 0.63
CA GLY A 106 -7.72 18.01 2.00
C GLY A 106 -7.39 16.79 2.88
N ILE A 107 -7.50 15.57 2.36
CA ILE A 107 -7.25 14.33 3.10
C ILE A 107 -5.77 13.99 3.05
N ALA A 108 -5.09 14.04 4.18
CA ALA A 108 -3.69 13.64 4.29
C ALA A 108 -3.57 12.13 4.49
N THR A 109 -2.75 11.48 3.66
CA THR A 109 -2.53 10.04 3.70
C THR A 109 -1.05 9.68 3.76
N ALA A 110 -0.72 8.63 4.49
CA ALA A 110 0.63 8.06 4.51
C ALA A 110 0.55 6.53 4.52
N THR A 111 1.66 5.87 4.10
CA THR A 111 1.77 4.41 4.13
C THR A 111 2.97 4.01 4.97
N ILE A 112 2.72 3.35 6.09
CA ILE A 112 3.75 2.89 7.03
C ILE A 112 4.05 1.42 6.79
N MET A 113 5.33 1.06 6.80
CA MET A 113 5.78 -0.32 6.72
C MET A 113 6.10 -0.85 8.11
N LEU A 114 5.39 -1.88 8.53
CA LEU A 114 5.57 -2.58 9.80
C LEU A 114 6.46 -3.83 9.62
N LEU A 115 6.96 -4.38 10.71
CA LEU A 115 7.69 -5.65 10.78
C LEU A 115 9.07 -5.62 10.10
N GLY A 116 9.62 -4.42 9.90
CA GLY A 116 10.95 -4.22 9.34
C GLY A 116 11.01 -4.24 7.81
N ASP A 117 12.23 -4.30 7.26
CA ASP A 117 12.55 -4.13 5.85
C ASP A 117 12.90 -5.44 5.10
N THR A 118 12.81 -6.59 5.77
CA THR A 118 13.31 -7.86 5.25
C THR A 118 12.18 -8.89 5.16
N CYS A 119 11.84 -9.30 3.93
CA CYS A 119 10.79 -10.26 3.63
C CYS A 119 11.30 -11.71 3.68
N THR A 120 10.45 -12.63 4.11
CA THR A 120 10.75 -14.08 4.06
C THR A 120 10.49 -14.70 2.69
N ARG A 121 9.82 -13.97 1.78
CA ARG A 121 9.46 -14.41 0.43
C ARG A 121 10.22 -13.64 -0.64
N GLY A 122 10.46 -14.28 -1.80
CA GLY A 122 11.27 -13.76 -2.90
C GLY A 122 10.48 -13.52 -4.19
N CYS A 123 9.47 -12.67 -4.17
CA CYS A 123 8.72 -12.30 -5.37
C CYS A 123 9.62 -11.56 -6.37
N ARG A 124 9.62 -11.95 -7.66
CA ARG A 124 10.58 -11.46 -8.65
C ARG A 124 10.42 -9.99 -9.02
N PHE A 125 9.26 -9.41 -8.81
CA PHE A 125 9.00 -7.98 -9.07
C PHE A 125 9.34 -7.07 -7.89
N CYS A 126 9.60 -7.65 -6.69
CA CYS A 126 9.80 -6.90 -5.47
C CYS A 126 11.30 -6.61 -5.25
N ALA A 127 11.62 -5.37 -4.86
CA ALA A 127 12.98 -4.93 -4.57
C ALA A 127 13.36 -5.05 -3.07
N VAL A 128 12.44 -5.52 -2.23
CA VAL A 128 12.65 -5.66 -0.79
C VAL A 128 13.72 -6.72 -0.51
N LYS A 129 14.55 -6.48 0.51
CA LYS A 129 15.54 -7.45 0.98
C LYS A 129 14.86 -8.75 1.40
N THR A 130 15.51 -9.88 1.14
CA THR A 130 14.98 -11.19 1.49
C THR A 130 15.90 -11.95 2.40
N SER A 131 15.34 -12.59 3.43
CA SER A 131 16.05 -13.48 4.33
C SER A 131 15.09 -14.51 4.92
N ARG A 132 15.60 -15.71 5.18
CA ARG A 132 14.82 -16.73 5.93
C ARG A 132 14.75 -16.43 7.42
N ASN A 133 15.69 -15.63 7.92
CA ASN A 133 15.81 -15.24 9.31
C ASN A 133 15.93 -13.72 9.40
N PRO A 134 14.84 -12.96 9.20
CA PRO A 134 14.86 -11.51 9.39
C PRO A 134 15.02 -11.19 10.89
N ALA A 135 15.40 -9.94 11.18
CA ALA A 135 15.46 -9.47 12.56
C ALA A 135 14.08 -9.58 13.24
N PRO A 136 14.03 -9.84 14.55
CA PRO A 136 12.76 -9.88 15.28
C PRO A 136 12.07 -8.51 15.19
N PRO A 137 10.71 -8.47 15.18
CA PRO A 137 9.97 -7.23 15.23
C PRO A 137 10.29 -6.44 16.51
N ASP A 138 10.30 -5.11 16.39
CA ASP A 138 10.41 -4.25 17.57
C ASP A 138 9.08 -4.28 18.35
N PRO A 139 9.09 -4.72 19.62
CA PRO A 139 7.87 -4.76 20.43
C PRO A 139 7.24 -3.37 20.65
N MET A 140 8.02 -2.30 20.52
CA MET A 140 7.55 -0.92 20.69
C MET A 140 7.04 -0.29 19.40
N GLU A 141 7.23 -0.94 18.24
CA GLU A 141 6.78 -0.42 16.95
C GLU A 141 5.27 -0.07 16.94
N PRO A 142 4.35 -0.90 17.47
CA PRO A 142 2.93 -0.57 17.52
C PRO A 142 2.62 0.74 18.24
N GLU A 143 3.18 0.93 19.42
CA GLU A 143 2.96 2.14 20.22
C GLU A 143 3.65 3.37 19.62
N ASN A 144 4.88 3.22 19.10
CA ASN A 144 5.61 4.30 18.46
C ASN A 144 4.92 4.74 17.17
N THR A 145 4.46 3.81 16.35
CA THR A 145 3.68 4.08 15.14
C THR A 145 2.38 4.82 15.46
N ALA A 146 1.64 4.36 16.45
CA ALA A 146 0.39 4.99 16.85
C ALA A 146 0.60 6.43 17.34
N LYS A 147 1.63 6.69 18.16
CA LYS A 147 1.99 8.04 18.63
C LYS A 147 2.41 8.95 17.48
N ALA A 148 3.22 8.46 16.56
CA ALA A 148 3.64 9.21 15.39
C ALA A 148 2.44 9.65 14.56
N ILE A 149 1.57 8.71 14.19
CA ILE A 149 0.39 8.97 13.36
C ILE A 149 -0.56 9.96 14.05
N ALA A 150 -0.79 9.81 15.35
CA ALA A 150 -1.61 10.74 16.12
C ALA A 150 -1.04 12.16 16.11
N SER A 151 0.30 12.32 16.09
CA SER A 151 0.94 13.63 16.04
C SER A 151 0.89 14.28 14.64
N TRP A 152 0.78 13.49 13.57
CA TRP A 152 0.79 14.02 12.21
C TRP A 152 -0.55 14.63 11.78
N GLY A 153 -1.65 14.30 12.47
CA GLY A 153 -2.99 14.75 12.11
C GLY A 153 -3.36 14.33 10.68
N VAL A 154 -3.03 13.08 10.30
CA VAL A 154 -3.48 12.47 9.06
C VAL A 154 -4.86 11.87 9.26
N ASP A 155 -5.67 11.90 8.20
CA ASP A 155 -7.06 11.41 8.25
C ASP A 155 -7.16 9.94 7.84
N TYR A 156 -6.22 9.50 7.00
CA TYR A 156 -6.19 8.14 6.46
C TYR A 156 -4.76 7.59 6.51
N ILE A 157 -4.62 6.38 7.01
CA ILE A 157 -3.33 5.70 7.09
C ILE A 157 -3.42 4.32 6.47
N VAL A 158 -2.42 3.95 5.68
CA VAL A 158 -2.24 2.59 5.19
C VAL A 158 -1.11 1.95 5.99
N LEU A 159 -1.39 0.85 6.65
CA LEU A 159 -0.40 -0.02 7.26
C LEU A 159 -0.11 -1.18 6.31
N THR A 160 1.15 -1.41 6.02
CA THR A 160 1.58 -2.55 5.21
C THR A 160 2.78 -3.22 5.84
N SER A 161 3.20 -4.37 5.34
CA SER A 161 4.40 -5.05 5.81
C SER A 161 5.03 -5.91 4.73
N VAL A 162 6.22 -6.42 5.04
CA VAL A 162 6.81 -7.57 4.38
C VAL A 162 6.13 -8.87 4.83
N ASP A 163 6.28 -9.96 4.07
CA ASP A 163 5.87 -11.29 4.55
C ASP A 163 6.80 -11.77 5.65
N ARG A 164 6.24 -12.27 6.74
CA ARG A 164 6.94 -12.77 7.93
C ARG A 164 6.52 -14.20 8.24
N ASP A 165 6.81 -15.12 7.31
CA ASP A 165 6.53 -16.56 7.49
C ASP A 165 7.31 -17.19 8.64
N ASP A 166 8.30 -16.50 9.18
CA ASP A 166 9.06 -16.85 10.37
C ASP A 166 8.28 -16.65 11.68
N LEU A 167 7.25 -15.80 11.66
CA LEU A 167 6.38 -15.57 12.80
C LEU A 167 5.21 -16.58 12.83
N PRO A 168 4.79 -17.04 14.00
CA PRO A 168 3.70 -18.05 14.12
C PRO A 168 2.40 -17.61 13.44
N ASP A 169 2.04 -16.34 13.58
CA ASP A 169 0.81 -15.72 13.07
C ASP A 169 1.03 -14.89 11.78
N GLY A 170 2.22 -15.00 11.17
CA GLY A 170 2.59 -14.19 9.99
C GLY A 170 2.65 -12.69 10.25
N GLY A 171 2.61 -12.25 11.51
CA GLY A 171 2.65 -10.86 11.93
C GLY A 171 1.27 -10.21 12.13
N SER A 172 0.18 -10.95 12.03
CA SER A 172 -1.19 -10.41 12.19
C SER A 172 -1.42 -9.78 13.56
N GLY A 173 -0.89 -10.37 14.62
CA GLY A 173 -0.97 -9.84 15.98
C GLY A 173 -0.28 -8.50 16.14
N HIS A 174 0.84 -8.30 15.45
CA HIS A 174 1.55 -7.02 15.45
C HIS A 174 0.73 -5.92 14.75
N PHE A 175 0.12 -6.23 13.60
CA PHE A 175 -0.84 -5.35 12.95
C PHE A 175 -2.01 -5.00 13.87
N ALA A 176 -2.64 -6.03 14.47
CA ALA A 176 -3.79 -5.83 15.35
C ALA A 176 -3.47 -4.95 16.57
N GLN A 177 -2.28 -5.10 17.15
CA GLN A 177 -1.80 -4.25 18.24
C GLN A 177 -1.61 -2.80 17.75
N THR A 178 -1.03 -2.61 16.57
CA THR A 178 -0.84 -1.28 15.98
C THR A 178 -2.17 -0.58 15.76
N VAL A 179 -3.15 -1.26 15.13
CA VAL A 179 -4.49 -0.72 14.89
C VAL A 179 -5.17 -0.34 16.21
N LYS A 180 -5.16 -1.24 17.21
CA LYS A 180 -5.74 -0.96 18.53
C LYS A 180 -5.08 0.24 19.20
N ALA A 181 -3.76 0.36 19.13
CA ALA A 181 -3.03 1.50 19.68
C ALA A 181 -3.42 2.81 18.97
N MET A 182 -3.54 2.79 17.65
CA MET A 182 -3.96 3.95 16.86
C MET A 182 -5.39 4.38 17.19
N LYS A 183 -6.34 3.45 17.17
CA LYS A 183 -7.75 3.74 17.49
C LYS A 183 -7.96 4.22 18.91
N ARG A 184 -7.10 3.83 19.85
CA ARG A 184 -7.11 4.36 21.21
C ARG A 184 -6.67 5.82 21.28
N LEU A 185 -5.68 6.24 20.48
CA LEU A 185 -5.15 7.60 20.48
C LEU A 185 -5.96 8.54 19.59
N ASN A 186 -6.43 8.05 18.45
CA ASN A 186 -7.28 8.79 17.51
C ASN A 186 -8.34 7.85 16.93
N PRO A 187 -9.56 7.80 17.50
CA PRO A 187 -10.64 6.94 17.02
C PRO A 187 -11.11 7.26 15.59
N GLU A 188 -10.97 8.52 15.17
CA GLU A 188 -11.48 9.01 13.89
C GLU A 188 -10.57 8.69 12.71
N VAL A 189 -9.28 8.38 12.94
CA VAL A 189 -8.37 8.06 11.84
C VAL A 189 -8.82 6.78 11.13
N MET A 190 -8.91 6.86 9.82
CA MET A 190 -9.23 5.71 8.97
C MET A 190 -7.99 4.85 8.79
N VAL A 191 -8.09 3.57 9.11
CA VAL A 191 -6.96 2.61 9.06
C VAL A 191 -7.22 1.53 8.04
N GLU A 192 -6.42 1.52 6.99
CA GLU A 192 -6.34 0.42 6.03
C GLU A 192 -5.15 -0.48 6.36
N CYS A 193 -5.36 -1.79 6.37
CA CYS A 193 -4.28 -2.76 6.46
C CYS A 193 -4.12 -3.50 5.13
N LEU A 194 -3.03 -3.20 4.42
CA LEU A 194 -2.61 -3.92 3.22
C LEU A 194 -1.68 -5.06 3.65
N THR A 195 -2.22 -6.25 3.76
CA THR A 195 -1.57 -7.38 4.43
C THR A 195 -1.07 -8.45 3.48
N SER A 196 -0.20 -9.32 4.01
CA SER A 196 0.11 -10.62 3.42
C SER A 196 -1.11 -11.57 3.51
N ASP A 197 -0.95 -12.77 2.95
CA ASP A 197 -1.96 -13.84 3.05
C ASP A 197 -1.94 -14.60 4.38
N PHE A 198 -1.06 -14.23 5.31
CA PHE A 198 -0.82 -14.92 6.58
C PHE A 198 -0.74 -16.44 6.43
N ARG A 199 -0.22 -16.95 5.30
CA ARG A 199 -0.15 -18.38 4.93
C ARG A 199 -1.52 -19.07 4.87
N GLY A 200 -2.60 -18.31 4.67
CA GLY A 200 -3.98 -18.81 4.67
C GLY A 200 -4.55 -19.08 6.06
N ASP A 201 -3.92 -18.57 7.12
CA ASP A 201 -4.42 -18.67 8.48
C ASP A 201 -5.62 -17.75 8.71
N LEU A 202 -6.82 -18.33 8.72
CA LEU A 202 -8.06 -17.60 8.94
C LEU A 202 -8.17 -16.98 10.33
N ALA A 203 -7.58 -17.60 11.36
CA ALA A 203 -7.58 -17.05 12.71
C ALA A 203 -6.72 -15.77 12.78
N ALA A 204 -5.62 -15.74 12.05
CA ALA A 204 -4.80 -14.53 11.90
C ALA A 204 -5.56 -13.40 11.23
N VAL A 205 -6.30 -13.69 10.15
CA VAL A 205 -7.16 -12.72 9.46
C VAL A 205 -8.27 -12.22 10.39
N GLU A 206 -8.97 -13.13 11.08
CA GLU A 206 -10.05 -12.79 12.02
C GLU A 206 -9.56 -11.89 13.16
N SER A 207 -8.41 -12.20 13.75
CA SER A 207 -7.79 -11.38 14.79
C SER A 207 -7.54 -9.95 14.33
N LEU A 208 -7.08 -9.78 13.10
CA LEU A 208 -6.85 -8.47 12.52
C LEU A 208 -8.17 -7.74 12.21
N VAL A 209 -9.14 -8.42 11.61
CA VAL A 209 -10.46 -7.82 11.31
C VAL A 209 -11.14 -7.30 12.58
N HIS A 210 -11.02 -8.02 13.69
CA HIS A 210 -11.56 -7.59 14.99
C HIS A 210 -10.69 -6.58 15.75
N SER A 211 -9.61 -6.07 15.16
CA SER A 211 -8.76 -5.08 15.81
C SER A 211 -9.34 -3.65 15.78
N GLY A 212 -10.34 -3.40 14.92
CA GLY A 212 -10.94 -2.09 14.71
C GLY A 212 -10.45 -1.37 13.45
N LEU A 213 -9.77 -2.07 12.53
CA LEU A 213 -9.41 -1.52 11.23
C LEU A 213 -10.69 -1.17 10.42
N ASP A 214 -10.57 -0.22 9.51
CA ASP A 214 -11.68 0.22 8.64
C ASP A 214 -11.66 -0.47 7.29
N VAL A 215 -10.47 -0.77 6.77
CA VAL A 215 -10.28 -1.43 5.46
C VAL A 215 -9.26 -2.56 5.56
N PHE A 216 -9.67 -3.75 5.13
CA PHE A 216 -8.78 -4.88 4.91
C PHE A 216 -8.45 -5.00 3.43
N ALA A 217 -7.18 -4.94 3.07
CA ALA A 217 -6.72 -4.98 1.70
C ALA A 217 -5.67 -6.08 1.48
N HIS A 218 -5.65 -6.66 0.28
CA HIS A 218 -4.67 -7.64 -0.13
C HIS A 218 -4.34 -7.51 -1.62
N ASN A 219 -3.07 -7.63 -1.96
CA ASN A 219 -2.59 -7.52 -3.34
C ASN A 219 -2.66 -8.85 -4.08
N ILE A 220 -3.39 -8.89 -5.18
CA ILE A 220 -3.37 -10.01 -6.13
C ILE A 220 -2.10 -9.99 -6.98
N GLU A 221 -1.48 -8.82 -7.17
CA GLU A 221 -0.26 -8.50 -7.92
C GLU A 221 -0.36 -8.75 -9.43
N THR A 222 -0.87 -9.90 -9.86
CA THR A 222 -0.89 -10.25 -11.28
C THR A 222 -1.99 -11.26 -11.60
N VAL A 223 -2.22 -11.48 -12.90
CA VAL A 223 -3.18 -12.47 -13.40
C VAL A 223 -2.73 -13.91 -13.09
N LYS A 224 -3.69 -14.83 -12.96
CA LYS A 224 -3.48 -16.23 -12.57
C LYS A 224 -2.32 -16.93 -13.31
N ARG A 225 -2.22 -16.75 -14.64
CA ARG A 225 -1.18 -17.39 -15.48
C ARG A 225 0.25 -16.95 -15.13
N LEU A 226 0.44 -15.74 -14.55
CA LEU A 226 1.73 -15.18 -14.21
C LEU A 226 2.11 -15.40 -12.73
N GLN A 227 1.17 -15.80 -11.87
CA GLN A 227 1.41 -16.00 -10.44
C GLN A 227 2.65 -16.87 -10.19
N ARG A 228 2.74 -18.04 -10.83
CA ARG A 228 3.86 -18.99 -10.68
C ARG A 228 5.20 -18.46 -11.21
N ILE A 229 5.17 -17.43 -12.05
CA ILE A 229 6.37 -16.88 -12.68
C ILE A 229 6.96 -15.74 -11.83
N VAL A 230 6.10 -14.86 -11.31
CA VAL A 230 6.54 -13.59 -10.70
C VAL A 230 6.41 -13.56 -9.19
N ARG A 231 5.47 -14.34 -8.59
CA ARG A 231 5.34 -14.42 -7.13
C ARG A 231 6.19 -15.53 -6.54
N ASP A 232 6.55 -15.39 -5.27
CA ASP A 232 7.07 -16.50 -4.48
C ASP A 232 6.03 -17.63 -4.46
N PRO A 233 6.44 -18.92 -4.57
CA PRO A 233 5.50 -20.04 -4.57
C PRO A 233 4.54 -20.09 -3.37
N ARG A 234 4.95 -19.54 -2.23
CA ARG A 234 4.15 -19.45 -1.01
C ARG A 234 3.12 -18.32 -1.02
N ALA A 235 3.29 -17.36 -1.94
CA ALA A 235 2.41 -16.20 -2.09
C ALA A 235 1.37 -16.37 -3.22
N GLY A 236 1.23 -17.56 -3.77
CA GLY A 236 0.32 -17.83 -4.88
C GLY A 236 -1.14 -17.80 -4.42
N VAL A 237 -1.98 -17.08 -5.19
CA VAL A 237 -3.43 -17.11 -4.98
C VAL A 237 -3.95 -18.44 -5.53
N SER A 238 -4.42 -19.33 -4.64
CA SER A 238 -5.21 -20.50 -5.02
C SER A 238 -6.64 -20.03 -5.32
N SER A 239 -7.11 -20.34 -6.50
CA SER A 239 -8.52 -20.16 -6.91
C SER A 239 -9.34 -21.35 -6.49
#